data_f0a5ced618bbca4bf0563c40738d5090
#
_entry.id   f0a5ced618bbca4bf0563c40738d5090
#
_cell.length_a   1.000
_cell.length_b   1.000
_cell.length_c   1.000
_cell.angle_alpha   90.00
_cell.angle_beta   90.00
_cell.angle_gamma   90.00
#
_symmetry.space_group_name_H-M   'P 1'
#
loop_
_entity.id
_entity.type
_entity.pdbx_description
1 polymer ?
#
loop_
_entity_poly.entity_id
_entity_poly.type
_entity_poly.pdbx_seq_one_letter_code
_entity_poly.pdbx_strand_id
1 'polypeptide(L)'
;MQRADFVYINDMKNNAWGSYKAKNGQMLSQFADAVNAIAAYEHVASVDLYYKSGMNYKNLVNFKHVKDPQTGTYMNYTYPDFIDLPFNPDTDEYPYPADAINMTFDGLHPSDKGYTVIAHMLIKIMKKY
;
A
#
# COMPACT_ATOMS: atom_id res chain seq x y z
N MET A 1 2.08 0.90 16.51
CA MET A 1 1.85 1.66 15.25
C MET A 1 0.35 1.75 15.11
N GLN A 2 -0.22 2.95 15.08
CA GLN A 2 -1.68 3.08 14.99
C GLN A 2 -2.13 2.68 13.59
N ARG A 3 -3.13 1.80 13.49
CA ARG A 3 -3.70 1.35 12.19
C ARG A 3 -4.21 2.50 11.32
N ALA A 4 -4.45 3.66 11.90
CA ALA A 4 -4.76 4.88 11.17
C ALA A 4 -3.68 5.26 10.15
N ASP A 5 -2.42 4.93 10.42
CA ASP A 5 -1.31 5.28 9.51
C ASP A 5 -1.40 4.51 8.18
N PHE A 6 -1.99 3.33 8.17
CA PHE A 6 -2.21 2.55 6.94
C PHE A 6 -3.28 3.15 6.03
N VAL A 7 -4.21 3.89 6.58
CA VAL A 7 -5.24 4.61 5.81
C VAL A 7 -4.60 5.66 4.93
N TYR A 8 -3.59 6.33 5.44
CA TYR A 8 -2.95 7.47 4.77
C TYR A 8 -1.99 7.08 3.64
N ILE A 9 -1.52 5.85 3.59
CA ILE A 9 -0.67 5.38 2.48
C ILE A 9 -1.42 5.42 1.15
N ASN A 10 -2.73 5.29 1.18
CA ASN A 10 -3.60 5.30 0.01
C ASN A 10 -4.23 6.68 -0.28
N ASP A 11 -3.91 7.69 0.51
CA ASP A 11 -4.48 9.01 0.38
C ASP A 11 -3.64 9.93 -0.51
N MET A 12 -4.15 10.25 -1.71
CA MET A 12 -3.49 11.20 -2.63
C MET A 12 -3.35 12.61 -2.06
N LYS A 13 -4.23 13.01 -1.15
CA LYS A 13 -4.20 14.33 -0.52
C LYS A 13 -3.19 14.40 0.62
N ASN A 14 -2.76 13.26 1.12
CA ASN A 14 -1.74 13.18 2.15
C ASN A 14 -0.36 13.34 1.52
N ASN A 15 0.54 14.08 2.16
CA ASN A 15 1.94 14.20 1.71
C ASN A 15 2.70 12.87 1.73
N ALA A 16 2.14 11.83 2.32
CA ALA A 16 2.65 10.46 2.27
C ALA A 16 2.03 9.63 1.13
N TRP A 17 1.17 10.20 0.29
CA TRP A 17 0.52 9.46 -0.78
C TRP A 17 1.53 8.80 -1.72
N GLY A 18 1.33 7.49 -1.97
CA GLY A 18 2.26 6.67 -2.75
C GLY A 18 3.67 6.60 -2.19
N SER A 19 3.90 7.21 -1.04
CA SER A 19 5.19 7.37 -0.40
C SER A 19 4.98 7.54 1.08
N TYR A 20 5.38 6.57 1.87
CA TYR A 20 5.34 6.71 3.33
C TYR A 20 6.38 7.74 3.78
N LYS A 21 5.97 8.71 4.58
CA LYS A 21 6.89 9.70 5.14
C LYS A 21 7.51 9.16 6.43
N ALA A 22 8.76 8.79 6.37
CA ALA A 22 9.50 8.31 7.54
C ALA A 22 9.66 9.40 8.61
N LYS A 23 10.07 9.02 9.83
CA LYS A 23 10.30 9.96 10.95
C LYS A 23 11.29 11.09 10.63
N ASN A 24 12.23 10.86 9.72
CA ASN A 24 13.19 11.86 9.24
C ASN A 24 12.64 12.74 8.10
N GLY A 25 11.36 12.63 7.77
CA GLY A 25 10.71 13.40 6.72
C GLY A 25 10.92 12.89 5.30
N GLN A 26 11.60 11.76 5.11
CA GLN A 26 11.80 11.18 3.79
C GLN A 26 10.57 10.43 3.29
N MET A 27 10.35 10.48 1.99
CA MET A 27 9.26 9.78 1.31
C MET A 27 9.70 8.38 0.88
N LEU A 28 8.76 7.45 0.76
CA LEU A 28 9.05 6.08 0.29
C LEU A 28 9.71 6.06 -1.10
N SER A 29 9.32 6.98 -1.99
CA SER A 29 9.94 7.13 -3.30
C SER A 29 11.44 7.42 -3.21
N GLN A 30 11.86 8.26 -2.27
CA GLN A 30 13.28 8.58 -2.07
C GLN A 30 14.09 7.35 -1.61
N PHE A 31 13.49 6.47 -0.80
CA PHE A 31 14.12 5.19 -0.45
C PHE A 31 14.21 4.26 -1.66
N ALA A 32 13.15 4.18 -2.48
CA ALA A 32 13.16 3.38 -3.71
C ALA A 32 14.24 3.88 -4.69
N ASP A 33 14.35 5.20 -4.86
CA ASP A 33 15.37 5.83 -5.70
C ASP A 33 16.78 5.52 -5.19
N ALA A 34 17.01 5.65 -3.87
CA ALA A 34 18.30 5.35 -3.26
C ALA A 34 18.69 3.87 -3.44
N VAL A 35 17.76 2.93 -3.23
CA VAL A 35 18.01 1.50 -3.44
C VAL A 35 18.38 1.23 -4.91
N ASN A 36 17.65 1.81 -5.87
CA ASN A 36 17.94 1.65 -7.28
C ASN A 36 19.31 2.25 -7.66
N ALA A 37 19.66 3.42 -7.10
CA ALA A 37 20.96 4.05 -7.33
C ALA A 37 22.12 3.22 -6.76
N ILE A 38 21.97 2.69 -5.54
CA ILE A 38 22.98 1.81 -4.92
C ILE A 38 23.14 0.53 -5.75
N ALA A 39 22.04 -0.10 -6.15
CA ALA A 39 22.10 -1.31 -6.96
C ALA A 39 22.82 -1.08 -8.30
N ALA A 40 22.57 0.07 -8.94
CA ALA A 40 23.27 0.45 -10.17
C ALA A 40 24.75 0.70 -9.93
N TYR A 41 25.12 1.39 -8.86
CA TYR A 41 26.52 1.67 -8.49
C TYR A 41 27.29 0.39 -8.18
N GLU A 42 26.71 -0.52 -7.41
CA GLU A 42 27.31 -1.79 -7.02
C GLU A 42 27.21 -2.88 -8.10
N HIS A 43 26.62 -2.56 -9.26
CA HIS A 43 26.38 -3.52 -10.35
C HIS A 43 25.63 -4.78 -9.92
N VAL A 44 24.69 -4.66 -8.97
CA VAL A 44 23.83 -5.75 -8.51
C VAL A 44 22.42 -5.61 -9.06
N ALA A 45 21.74 -6.74 -9.23
CA ALA A 45 20.35 -6.74 -9.68
C ALA A 45 19.41 -6.22 -8.56
N SER A 46 18.41 -5.42 -8.92
CA SER A 46 17.37 -4.97 -8.00
C SER A 46 15.97 -5.25 -8.54
N VAL A 47 15.03 -5.48 -7.63
CA VAL A 47 13.60 -5.57 -7.93
C VAL A 47 12.95 -4.25 -7.57
N ASP A 48 12.67 -3.44 -8.58
CA ASP A 48 12.02 -2.14 -8.42
C ASP A 48 10.50 -2.32 -8.22
N LEU A 49 10.09 -2.66 -7.00
CA LEU A 49 8.68 -2.86 -6.66
C LEU A 49 7.89 -1.55 -6.73
N TYR A 50 8.52 -0.44 -6.33
CA TYR A 50 7.83 0.84 -6.23
C TYR A 50 7.33 1.33 -7.59
N TYR A 51 8.18 1.31 -8.61
CA TYR A 51 7.85 1.85 -9.92
C TYR A 51 7.34 0.81 -10.92
N LYS A 52 7.69 -0.48 -10.75
CA LYS A 52 7.48 -1.49 -11.79
C LYS A 52 6.54 -2.64 -11.41
N SER A 53 6.06 -2.70 -10.16
CA SER A 53 5.13 -3.75 -9.74
C SER A 53 3.71 -3.58 -10.31
N GLY A 54 3.32 -2.35 -10.67
CA GLY A 54 1.94 -1.99 -10.98
C GLY A 54 1.05 -1.85 -9.74
N MET A 55 1.56 -2.08 -8.53
CA MET A 55 0.84 -1.82 -7.29
C MET A 55 0.71 -0.32 -7.08
N ASN A 56 -0.49 0.16 -6.86
CA ASN A 56 -0.76 1.57 -6.64
C ASN A 56 -2.04 1.74 -5.81
N TYR A 57 -2.30 2.97 -5.37
CA TYR A 57 -3.42 3.31 -4.49
C TYR A 57 -4.81 2.84 -4.97
N LYS A 58 -5.00 2.58 -6.26
CA LYS A 58 -6.29 2.12 -6.82
C LYS A 58 -6.48 0.62 -6.71
N ASN A 59 -5.41 -0.15 -6.48
CA ASN A 59 -5.45 -1.60 -6.49
C ASN A 59 -4.84 -2.27 -5.25
N LEU A 60 -4.49 -1.51 -4.23
CA LEU A 60 -4.02 -2.09 -2.98
C LEU A 60 -5.14 -2.88 -2.30
N VAL A 61 -6.31 -2.29 -2.17
CA VAL A 61 -7.54 -2.96 -1.71
C VAL A 61 -8.70 -2.59 -2.64
N ASN A 62 -9.74 -3.41 -2.68
CA ASN A 62 -10.93 -3.12 -3.49
C ASN A 62 -11.80 -2.04 -2.85
N PHE A 63 -11.96 -2.09 -1.53
CA PHE A 63 -12.74 -1.15 -0.73
C PHE A 63 -12.30 -1.21 0.74
N LYS A 64 -12.83 -0.30 1.54
CA LYS A 64 -12.84 -0.37 3.01
C LYS A 64 -14.25 -0.47 3.53
N HIS A 65 -14.45 -1.34 4.51
CA HIS A 65 -15.69 -1.48 5.26
C HIS A 65 -15.59 -0.64 6.53
N VAL A 66 -16.16 0.55 6.51
CA VAL A 66 -16.07 1.50 7.62
C VAL A 66 -17.42 2.09 7.98
N LYS A 67 -17.52 2.58 9.21
CA LYS A 67 -18.73 3.23 9.71
C LYS A 67 -18.90 4.59 9.05
N ASP A 68 -20.04 4.80 8.43
CA ASP A 68 -20.43 6.12 7.92
C ASP A 68 -20.64 7.08 9.09
N PRO A 69 -19.94 8.23 9.13
CA PRO A 69 -20.01 9.16 10.26
C PRO A 69 -21.35 9.86 10.40
N GLN A 70 -22.19 9.88 9.36
CA GLN A 70 -23.51 10.54 9.38
C GLN A 70 -24.60 9.58 9.84
N THR A 71 -24.54 8.34 9.38
CA THR A 71 -25.60 7.34 9.64
C THR A 71 -25.25 6.37 10.74
N GLY A 72 -23.96 6.21 11.06
CA GLY A 72 -23.46 5.23 12.02
C GLY A 72 -23.49 3.78 11.51
N THR A 73 -23.86 3.57 10.25
CA THR A 73 -23.92 2.23 9.63
C THR A 73 -22.63 1.89 8.92
N TYR A 74 -22.27 0.60 8.91
CA TYR A 74 -21.11 0.13 8.15
C TYR A 74 -21.41 0.03 6.66
N MET A 75 -20.52 0.57 5.83
CA MET A 75 -20.65 0.57 4.38
C MET A 75 -19.30 0.32 3.72
N ASN A 76 -19.33 -0.15 2.47
CA ASN A 76 -18.16 -0.36 1.66
C ASN A 76 -17.84 0.89 0.84
N TYR A 77 -16.69 1.49 1.08
CA TYR A 77 -16.22 2.66 0.35
C TYR A 77 -15.02 2.30 -0.52
N THR A 78 -15.10 2.66 -1.80
CA THR A 78 -13.96 2.54 -2.71
C THR A 78 -13.06 3.77 -2.63
N TYR A 79 -11.85 3.66 -3.14
CA TYR A 79 -10.99 4.84 -3.30
C TYR A 79 -11.63 5.84 -4.28
N PRO A 80 -11.64 7.15 -4.01
CA PRO A 80 -11.02 7.86 -2.87
C PRO A 80 -11.94 8.09 -1.66
N ASP A 81 -13.17 7.61 -1.68
CA ASP A 81 -14.23 8.00 -0.75
C ASP A 81 -13.98 7.59 0.71
N PHE A 82 -13.10 6.63 0.94
CA PHE A 82 -12.73 6.20 2.29
C PHE A 82 -11.61 7.02 2.95
N ILE A 83 -11.00 7.96 2.24
CA ILE A 83 -9.75 8.62 2.67
C ILE A 83 -9.89 9.32 4.02
N ASP A 84 -10.93 10.11 4.18
CA ASP A 84 -11.15 10.94 5.36
C ASP A 84 -12.14 10.31 6.36
N LEU A 85 -12.52 9.04 6.16
CA LEU A 85 -13.44 8.36 7.07
C LEU A 85 -12.70 7.91 8.33
N PRO A 86 -13.20 8.29 9.51
CA PRO A 86 -12.56 7.90 10.77
C PRO A 86 -12.67 6.40 11.00
N PHE A 87 -11.64 5.82 11.61
CA PHE A 87 -11.61 4.43 12.03
C PHE A 87 -11.01 4.32 13.43
N ASN A 88 -11.75 3.71 14.34
CA ASN A 88 -11.28 3.42 15.68
C ASN A 88 -10.99 1.91 15.82
N PRO A 89 -9.71 1.49 15.93
CA PRO A 89 -9.35 0.07 15.99
C PRO A 89 -9.87 -0.66 17.24
N ASP A 90 -10.27 0.07 18.29
CA ASP A 90 -10.72 -0.51 19.55
C ASP A 90 -12.22 -0.80 19.57
N THR A 91 -12.99 -0.11 18.71
CA THR A 91 -14.47 -0.17 18.74
C THR A 91 -15.10 -0.53 17.39
N ASP A 92 -14.39 -0.34 16.29
CA ASP A 92 -14.93 -0.56 14.96
C ASP A 92 -14.59 -1.95 14.43
N GLU A 93 -15.44 -2.45 13.53
CA GLU A 93 -15.15 -3.69 12.80
C GLU A 93 -13.87 -3.56 11.96
N TYR A 94 -13.20 -4.70 11.72
CA TYR A 94 -11.99 -4.69 10.91
C TYR A 94 -12.29 -4.23 9.47
N PRO A 95 -11.62 -3.18 8.96
CA PRO A 95 -12.05 -2.49 7.74
C PRO A 95 -11.70 -3.22 6.43
N TYR A 96 -11.05 -4.37 6.48
CA TYR A 96 -10.62 -5.12 5.30
C TYR A 96 -11.13 -6.57 5.34
N PRO A 97 -12.42 -6.80 5.08
CA PRO A 97 -12.95 -8.16 4.95
C PRO A 97 -12.33 -8.89 3.76
N ALA A 98 -12.54 -10.20 3.65
CA ALA A 98 -11.87 -11.04 2.65
C ALA A 98 -12.10 -10.59 1.19
N ASP A 99 -13.26 -10.06 0.88
CA ASP A 99 -13.64 -9.53 -0.44
C ASP A 99 -13.07 -8.14 -0.73
N ALA A 100 -12.57 -7.45 0.29
CA ALA A 100 -11.81 -6.21 0.12
C ALA A 100 -10.37 -6.44 -0.36
N ILE A 101 -9.84 -7.65 -0.22
CA ILE A 101 -8.46 -7.99 -0.55
C ILE A 101 -8.20 -7.83 -2.06
N ASN A 102 -7.09 -7.16 -2.40
CA ASN A 102 -6.60 -7.07 -3.77
C ASN A 102 -5.07 -7.32 -3.78
N MET A 103 -4.23 -6.36 -4.16
CA MET A 103 -2.77 -6.50 -4.13
C MET A 103 -2.21 -6.59 -2.71
N THR A 104 -2.94 -6.05 -1.75
CA THR A 104 -2.67 -6.17 -0.32
C THR A 104 -3.92 -6.70 0.39
N PHE A 105 -3.75 -7.22 1.59
CA PHE A 105 -4.90 -7.63 2.40
C PHE A 105 -5.38 -6.56 3.39
N ASP A 106 -4.56 -5.52 3.64
CA ASP A 106 -4.87 -4.45 4.60
C ASP A 106 -4.43 -3.05 4.13
N GLY A 107 -4.13 -2.90 2.83
CA GLY A 107 -3.61 -1.67 2.26
C GLY A 107 -2.10 -1.48 2.38
N LEU A 108 -1.38 -2.39 3.05
CA LEU A 108 0.07 -2.33 3.26
C LEU A 108 0.77 -3.66 2.93
N HIS A 109 0.33 -4.75 3.54
CA HIS A 109 0.98 -6.05 3.41
C HIS A 109 0.49 -6.76 2.16
N PRO A 110 1.39 -7.30 1.31
CA PRO A 110 1.00 -7.98 0.10
C PRO A 110 0.08 -9.18 0.37
N SER A 111 -0.97 -9.33 -0.42
CA SER A 111 -1.78 -10.53 -0.52
C SER A 111 -1.08 -11.59 -1.37
N ASP A 112 -1.68 -12.78 -1.54
CA ASP A 112 -1.19 -13.80 -2.47
C ASP A 112 -1.04 -13.25 -3.89
N LYS A 113 -1.97 -12.40 -4.31
CA LYS A 113 -1.90 -11.69 -5.59
C LYS A 113 -0.71 -10.74 -5.67
N GLY A 114 -0.48 -9.97 -4.60
CA GLY A 114 0.69 -9.09 -4.50
C GLY A 114 2.00 -9.88 -4.48
N TYR A 115 2.07 -10.94 -3.71
CA TYR A 115 3.25 -11.83 -3.69
C TYR A 115 3.50 -12.49 -5.04
N THR A 116 2.46 -12.84 -5.79
CA THR A 116 2.60 -13.39 -7.15
C THR A 116 3.30 -12.38 -8.07
N VAL A 117 2.93 -11.10 -8.00
CA VAL A 117 3.61 -10.03 -8.75
C VAL A 117 5.10 -9.93 -8.35
N ILE A 118 5.39 -9.92 -7.05
CA ILE A 118 6.76 -9.86 -6.53
C ILE A 118 7.57 -11.06 -7.02
N ALA A 119 7.02 -12.28 -6.92
CA ALA A 119 7.68 -13.50 -7.36
C ALA A 119 7.99 -13.47 -8.87
N HIS A 120 7.07 -13.03 -9.71
CA HIS A 120 7.31 -12.87 -11.14
C HIS A 120 8.42 -11.88 -11.46
N MET A 121 8.52 -10.78 -10.72
CA MET A 121 9.59 -9.81 -10.89
C MET A 121 10.95 -10.39 -10.48
N LEU A 122 10.99 -11.14 -9.38
CA LEU A 122 12.19 -11.86 -8.94
C LEU A 122 12.65 -12.89 -9.98
N ILE A 123 11.73 -13.73 -10.49
CA ILE A 123 12.03 -14.74 -11.52
C ILE A 123 12.63 -14.10 -12.78
N LYS A 124 12.13 -12.94 -13.20
CA LYS A 124 12.67 -12.23 -14.37
C LYS A 124 14.13 -11.82 -14.19
N ILE A 125 14.52 -11.49 -12.96
CA ILE A 125 15.90 -11.14 -12.64
C ILE A 125 16.75 -12.41 -12.58
N MET A 126 16.30 -13.43 -11.85
CA MET A 126 17.04 -14.69 -11.68
C MET A 126 17.32 -15.41 -13.00
N LYS A 127 16.46 -15.27 -14.01
CA LYS A 127 16.68 -15.86 -15.34
C LYS A 127 17.81 -15.20 -16.15
N LYS A 128 18.37 -14.11 -15.67
CA LYS A 128 19.48 -13.42 -16.35
C LYS A 128 20.86 -13.90 -15.88
N TYR A 129 20.86 -14.72 -14.82
CA TYR A 129 22.06 -15.33 -14.24
C TYR A 129 21.98 -16.86 -14.34
#